data_76409e3709cec2ad2db0d19285d7a4d0
#
_entry.id   76409e3709cec2ad2db0d19285d7a4d0
#
_cell.length_a   1.000
_cell.length_b   1.000
_cell.length_c   1.000
_cell.angle_alpha   90.00
_cell.angle_beta   90.00
_cell.angle_gamma   90.00
#
_symmetry.space_group_name_H-M   'P 1'
#
loop_
_entity.id
_entity.type
_entity.pdbx_description
1 polymer ?
#
loop_
_entity_poly.entity_id
_entity_poly.type
_entity_poly.pdbx_seq_one_letter_code
_entity_poly.pdbx_strand_id
1 'polypeptide(L)'
;MSDLKTTPLTELHESLGAKMVPFAGYAMPVQYPLGIMKEHIHTREKAGLFDVSHMGQVILRGESFEAVAKAFEKLVPMDVLGLSEGRQRYGLFTNDAGGIEDDLMFANRGDHLFVVVNAACKEADIARMTAALEPEIKVEPVTGRALVALQGPAAEAALEALVPGVAAMKFMDVATLEYAGAELWISRSGYTGEDGYEISVPNAVAENLAKSLLEHPDVEAIGLGARDSLRLEGGLCLYGHDIDTETRPFEATLGWAIQKVRRPDGARAGGFPGADAIFADLGGNAPRKRVGLKPEGRAPMREGVVLYATSEGGAPIGTITSGGFGPTVGGPVAMGYVTAEHAAIDTQIFGELRGKRVPVTVAKLPFVAANFKR
;
A
#
# COMPACT_ATOMS: atom_id res chain seq x y z
N MET A 1 6.57 -14.03 -25.78
CA MET A 1 6.09 -13.40 -24.53
C MET A 1 5.52 -14.52 -23.68
N SER A 2 6.40 -15.14 -22.90
CA SER A 2 6.13 -16.35 -22.14
C SER A 2 5.35 -16.01 -20.88
N ASP A 3 4.30 -16.73 -20.67
CA ASP A 3 3.75 -17.17 -19.37
C ASP A 3 3.48 -16.11 -18.28
N LEU A 4 3.02 -14.90 -18.63
CA LEU A 4 2.47 -14.00 -17.62
C LEU A 4 1.16 -14.60 -17.08
N LYS A 5 1.02 -14.59 -15.76
CA LYS A 5 -0.25 -14.93 -15.10
C LYS A 5 -1.31 -13.87 -15.49
N THR A 6 -2.57 -14.27 -15.49
CA THR A 6 -3.72 -13.39 -15.74
C THR A 6 -4.55 -13.23 -14.48
N THR A 7 -5.36 -12.17 -14.44
CA THR A 7 -6.39 -11.99 -13.41
C THR A 7 -7.76 -12.40 -13.95
N PRO A 8 -8.78 -12.60 -13.11
CA PRO A 8 -10.13 -12.83 -13.55
C PRO A 8 -10.74 -11.71 -14.42
N LEU A 9 -10.11 -10.52 -14.43
CA LEU A 9 -10.56 -9.34 -15.17
C LEU A 9 -9.75 -9.05 -16.44
N THR A 10 -8.81 -9.92 -16.81
CA THR A 10 -7.91 -9.67 -17.95
C THR A 10 -8.67 -9.43 -19.26
N GLU A 11 -9.68 -10.24 -19.58
CA GLU A 11 -10.50 -10.07 -20.79
C GLU A 11 -11.29 -8.75 -20.75
N LEU A 12 -11.79 -8.36 -19.58
CA LEU A 12 -12.43 -7.06 -19.39
C LEU A 12 -11.46 -5.90 -19.66
N HIS A 13 -10.21 -5.96 -19.16
CA HIS A 13 -9.21 -4.93 -19.41
C HIS A 13 -8.91 -4.78 -20.90
N GLU A 14 -8.74 -5.90 -21.62
CA GLU A 14 -8.52 -5.88 -23.06
C GLU A 14 -9.71 -5.29 -23.82
N SER A 15 -10.94 -5.67 -23.43
CA SER A 15 -12.17 -5.14 -24.03
C SER A 15 -12.37 -3.63 -23.82
N LEU A 16 -11.84 -3.10 -22.71
CA LEU A 16 -11.86 -1.67 -22.38
C LEU A 16 -10.68 -0.91 -23.04
N GLY A 17 -9.85 -1.59 -23.85
CA GLY A 17 -8.74 -0.99 -24.54
C GLY A 17 -7.54 -0.66 -23.65
N ALA A 18 -7.35 -1.40 -22.57
CA ALA A 18 -6.22 -1.22 -21.68
C ALA A 18 -4.88 -1.51 -22.36
N LYS A 19 -3.87 -0.71 -22.05
CA LYS A 19 -2.48 -1.04 -22.37
C LYS A 19 -1.95 -1.99 -21.30
N MET A 20 -1.81 -3.27 -21.68
CA MET A 20 -1.31 -4.31 -20.77
C MET A 20 0.22 -4.31 -20.72
N VAL A 21 0.78 -4.51 -19.52
CA VAL A 21 2.23 -4.60 -19.27
C VAL A 21 2.54 -5.72 -18.27
N PRO A 22 3.76 -6.29 -18.31
CA PRO A 22 4.23 -7.18 -17.24
C PRO A 22 4.37 -6.41 -15.92
N PHE A 23 3.75 -6.93 -14.86
CA PHE A 23 3.89 -6.41 -13.49
C PHE A 23 3.79 -7.54 -12.48
N ALA A 24 4.80 -7.72 -11.63
CA ALA A 24 4.89 -8.78 -10.63
C ALA A 24 4.52 -10.20 -11.17
N GLY A 25 4.91 -10.50 -12.41
CA GLY A 25 4.62 -11.78 -13.07
C GLY A 25 3.21 -11.89 -13.69
N TYR A 26 2.42 -10.83 -13.67
CA TYR A 26 1.08 -10.76 -14.26
C TYR A 26 1.03 -9.82 -15.47
N ALA A 27 0.07 -10.07 -16.38
CA ALA A 27 -0.35 -9.10 -17.38
C ALA A 27 -1.34 -8.12 -16.72
N MET A 28 -0.93 -6.87 -16.53
CA MET A 28 -1.73 -5.86 -15.81
C MET A 28 -1.95 -4.61 -16.65
N PRO A 29 -3.10 -3.91 -16.50
CA PRO A 29 -3.37 -2.66 -17.20
C PRO A 29 -2.52 -1.53 -16.61
N VAL A 30 -1.62 -0.93 -17.40
CA VAL A 30 -0.87 0.25 -16.97
C VAL A 30 -1.69 1.52 -17.13
N GLN A 31 -2.54 1.59 -18.13
CA GLN A 31 -3.49 2.67 -18.38
C GLN A 31 -4.60 2.22 -19.33
N TYR A 32 -5.71 2.96 -19.33
CA TYR A 32 -6.80 2.86 -20.28
C TYR A 32 -6.75 4.02 -21.29
N PRO A 33 -7.68 4.10 -22.28
CA PRO A 33 -7.68 5.17 -23.29
C PRO A 33 -7.74 6.59 -22.72
N LEU A 34 -8.25 6.77 -21.49
CA LEU A 34 -8.27 8.06 -20.81
C LEU A 34 -6.86 8.59 -20.52
N GLY A 35 -5.91 7.69 -20.26
CA GLY A 35 -4.51 7.99 -20.00
C GLY A 35 -4.22 8.36 -18.53
N ILE A 36 -2.99 8.06 -18.08
CA ILE A 36 -2.57 8.13 -16.68
C ILE A 36 -2.97 9.42 -15.96
N MET A 37 -2.74 10.58 -16.57
CA MET A 37 -3.03 11.85 -15.90
C MET A 37 -4.53 12.07 -15.66
N LYS A 38 -5.36 11.74 -16.65
CA LYS A 38 -6.82 11.91 -16.53
C LYS A 38 -7.42 10.84 -15.62
N GLU A 39 -6.89 9.62 -15.67
CA GLU A 39 -7.26 8.55 -14.72
C GLU A 39 -6.98 8.96 -13.28
N HIS A 40 -5.82 9.57 -13.02
CA HIS A 40 -5.47 10.10 -11.71
C HIS A 40 -6.45 11.18 -11.24
N ILE A 41 -6.69 12.21 -12.09
CA ILE A 41 -7.60 13.31 -11.74
C ILE A 41 -9.04 12.79 -11.57
N HIS A 42 -9.49 11.87 -12.42
CA HIS A 42 -10.80 11.25 -12.28
C HIS A 42 -10.98 10.56 -10.91
N THR A 43 -9.96 9.82 -10.46
CA THR A 43 -9.97 9.19 -9.13
C THR A 43 -10.07 10.23 -8.00
N ARG A 44 -9.40 11.39 -8.14
CA ARG A 44 -9.47 12.48 -7.16
C ARG A 44 -10.83 13.17 -7.12
N GLU A 45 -11.49 13.32 -8.26
CA GLU A 45 -12.72 14.08 -8.40
C GLU A 45 -13.98 13.21 -8.31
N LYS A 46 -13.89 11.94 -8.68
CA LYS A 46 -15.00 10.98 -8.83
C LYS A 46 -14.68 9.63 -8.20
N ALA A 47 -14.64 8.56 -9.00
CA ALA A 47 -14.25 7.23 -8.53
C ALA A 47 -13.47 6.44 -9.58
N GLY A 48 -12.41 5.79 -9.15
CA GLY A 48 -11.61 4.89 -9.97
C GLY A 48 -11.75 3.44 -9.51
N LEU A 49 -11.95 2.54 -10.46
CA LEU A 49 -11.95 1.09 -10.25
C LEU A 49 -10.60 0.52 -10.69
N PHE A 50 -9.91 -0.13 -9.77
CA PHE A 50 -8.60 -0.74 -9.97
C PHE A 50 -8.68 -2.26 -9.82
N ASP A 51 -8.10 -3.01 -10.74
CA ASP A 51 -7.82 -4.43 -10.51
C ASP A 51 -6.51 -4.58 -9.71
N VAL A 52 -6.62 -5.19 -8.55
CA VAL A 52 -5.48 -5.53 -7.68
C VAL A 52 -5.46 -7.03 -7.36
N SER A 53 -6.07 -7.86 -8.22
CA SER A 53 -6.19 -9.31 -8.05
C SER A 53 -4.85 -10.05 -8.11
N HIS A 54 -3.79 -9.40 -8.56
CA HIS A 54 -2.43 -9.94 -8.50
C HIS A 54 -1.87 -10.02 -7.07
N MET A 55 -2.44 -9.28 -6.12
CA MET A 55 -2.08 -9.34 -4.69
C MET A 55 -2.35 -10.72 -4.10
N GLY A 56 -1.64 -11.07 -3.03
CA GLY A 56 -1.87 -12.29 -2.27
C GLY A 56 -2.97 -12.09 -1.23
N GLN A 57 -3.89 -13.05 -1.13
CA GLN A 57 -4.92 -13.10 -0.11
C GLN A 57 -4.75 -14.39 0.69
N VAL A 58 -4.74 -14.33 2.02
CA VAL A 58 -4.48 -15.47 2.90
C VAL A 58 -5.42 -15.42 4.11
N ILE A 59 -5.96 -16.58 4.48
CA ILE A 59 -6.70 -16.77 5.72
C ILE A 59 -5.81 -17.52 6.71
N LEU A 60 -5.74 -17.01 7.93
CA LEU A 60 -5.08 -17.68 9.05
C LEU A 60 -6.16 -18.13 10.04
N ARG A 61 -6.26 -19.45 10.26
CA ARG A 61 -7.27 -20.08 11.11
C ARG A 61 -6.63 -20.89 12.21
N GLY A 62 -7.12 -20.73 13.43
CA GLY A 62 -6.70 -21.50 14.60
C GLY A 62 -7.88 -21.84 15.49
N GLU A 63 -7.59 -22.33 16.68
CA GLU A 63 -8.59 -22.67 17.70
C GLU A 63 -9.45 -21.45 18.10
N SER A 64 -8.83 -20.25 18.11
CA SER A 64 -9.48 -18.98 18.41
C SER A 64 -8.74 -17.83 17.74
N PHE A 65 -9.41 -16.67 17.56
CA PHE A 65 -8.74 -15.45 17.11
C PHE A 65 -7.54 -15.08 18.02
N GLU A 66 -7.67 -15.26 19.33
CA GLU A 66 -6.58 -14.99 20.27
C GLU A 66 -5.34 -15.84 19.98
N ALA A 67 -5.53 -17.14 19.67
CA ALA A 67 -4.44 -18.04 19.32
C ALA A 67 -3.77 -17.61 18.01
N VAL A 68 -4.56 -17.26 16.99
CA VAL A 68 -4.07 -16.74 15.70
C VAL A 68 -3.29 -15.44 15.92
N ALA A 69 -3.85 -14.49 16.68
CA ALA A 69 -3.24 -13.19 16.91
C ALA A 69 -1.89 -13.32 17.64
N LYS A 70 -1.82 -14.13 18.70
CA LYS A 70 -0.57 -14.39 19.45
C LYS A 70 0.49 -15.05 18.58
N ALA A 71 0.10 -15.97 17.71
CA ALA A 71 1.02 -16.62 16.77
C ALA A 71 1.51 -15.62 15.72
N PHE A 72 0.62 -14.84 15.12
CA PHE A 72 0.97 -13.86 14.10
C PHE A 72 1.82 -12.69 14.64
N GLU A 73 1.65 -12.29 15.92
CA GLU A 73 2.51 -11.31 16.60
C GLU A 73 3.98 -11.73 16.70
N LYS A 74 4.32 -13.01 16.48
CA LYS A 74 5.71 -13.48 16.35
C LYS A 74 6.35 -13.12 15.02
N LEU A 75 5.56 -12.74 14.03
CA LEU A 75 6.02 -12.39 12.68
C LEU A 75 5.98 -10.88 12.42
N VAL A 76 5.13 -10.15 13.15
CA VAL A 76 4.88 -8.71 12.89
C VAL A 76 5.06 -7.88 14.17
N PRO A 77 5.61 -6.66 14.06
CA PRO A 77 5.77 -5.75 15.20
C PRO A 77 4.46 -5.08 15.64
N MET A 78 3.31 -5.45 15.04
CA MET A 78 2.01 -4.82 15.30
C MET A 78 1.25 -5.50 16.44
N ASP A 79 0.34 -4.73 17.04
CA ASP A 79 -0.64 -5.24 18.02
C ASP A 79 -1.80 -5.92 17.27
N VAL A 80 -1.69 -7.24 17.09
CA VAL A 80 -2.73 -8.06 16.45
C VAL A 80 -3.81 -8.45 17.44
N LEU A 81 -3.41 -8.81 18.66
CA LEU A 81 -4.33 -9.22 19.73
C LEU A 81 -5.30 -8.10 20.13
N GLY A 82 -4.87 -6.83 20.06
CA GLY A 82 -5.72 -5.67 20.34
C GLY A 82 -6.54 -5.19 19.13
N LEU A 83 -6.58 -5.94 18.03
CA LEU A 83 -7.41 -5.60 16.88
C LEU A 83 -8.83 -6.11 17.07
N SER A 84 -9.79 -5.20 17.20
CA SER A 84 -11.20 -5.54 17.34
C SER A 84 -11.73 -6.28 16.11
N GLU A 85 -12.72 -7.15 16.31
CA GLU A 85 -13.47 -7.75 15.21
C GLU A 85 -14.10 -6.67 14.31
N GLY A 86 -14.16 -6.92 13.01
CA GLY A 86 -14.63 -5.96 12.03
C GLY A 86 -13.64 -4.84 11.70
N ARG A 87 -12.38 -4.95 12.13
CA ARG A 87 -11.33 -3.96 11.88
C ARG A 87 -10.13 -4.56 11.17
N GLN A 88 -9.42 -3.72 10.43
CA GLN A 88 -8.12 -4.07 9.84
C GLN A 88 -7.02 -3.10 10.28
N ARG A 89 -5.77 -3.52 10.01
CA ARG A 89 -4.57 -2.75 10.34
C ARG A 89 -3.49 -2.97 9.30
N TYR A 90 -2.70 -1.93 9.06
CA TYR A 90 -1.45 -2.00 8.31
C TYR A 90 -0.38 -2.69 9.14
N GLY A 91 0.39 -3.56 8.52
CA GLY A 91 1.46 -4.31 9.17
C GLY A 91 2.72 -4.41 8.32
N LEU A 92 3.77 -4.94 8.95
CA LEU A 92 5.08 -5.15 8.34
C LEU A 92 5.58 -6.55 8.71
N PHE A 93 6.09 -7.30 7.75
CA PHE A 93 7.02 -8.38 8.06
C PHE A 93 8.43 -7.78 8.17
N THR A 94 9.17 -8.23 9.18
CA THR A 94 10.54 -7.76 9.41
C THR A 94 11.51 -8.92 9.50
N ASN A 95 12.79 -8.68 9.15
CA ASN A 95 13.88 -9.64 9.31
C ASN A 95 14.66 -9.39 10.62
N ASP A 96 15.62 -10.26 10.92
CA ASP A 96 16.42 -10.20 12.15
C ASP A 96 17.27 -8.91 12.27
N ALA A 97 17.59 -8.25 11.16
CA ALA A 97 18.25 -6.95 11.14
C ALA A 97 17.28 -5.77 11.31
N GLY A 98 15.98 -6.02 11.40
CA GLY A 98 14.92 -5.03 11.51
C GLY A 98 14.47 -4.44 10.19
N GLY A 99 15.00 -4.89 9.05
CA GLY A 99 14.57 -4.48 7.73
C GLY A 99 13.17 -5.01 7.38
N ILE A 100 12.47 -4.31 6.51
CA ILE A 100 11.09 -4.62 6.09
C ILE A 100 11.13 -5.63 4.94
N GLU A 101 10.52 -6.80 5.12
CA GLU A 101 10.46 -7.83 4.08
C GLU A 101 9.19 -7.76 3.23
N ASP A 102 8.11 -7.25 3.78
CA ASP A 102 6.91 -6.81 3.06
C ASP A 102 6.07 -5.90 3.96
N ASP A 103 5.20 -5.10 3.35
CA ASP A 103 4.11 -4.41 4.02
C ASP A 103 2.76 -5.05 3.63
N LEU A 104 1.85 -5.13 4.58
CA LEU A 104 0.64 -5.92 4.44
C LEU A 104 -0.55 -5.30 5.16
N MET A 105 -1.75 -5.76 4.80
CA MET A 105 -2.97 -5.48 5.55
C MET A 105 -3.45 -6.75 6.24
N PHE A 106 -3.90 -6.65 7.49
CA PHE A 106 -4.54 -7.77 8.17
C PHE A 106 -5.81 -7.34 8.90
N ALA A 107 -6.83 -8.20 8.84
CA ALA A 107 -8.19 -7.92 9.33
C ALA A 107 -8.68 -9.02 10.26
N ASN A 108 -9.22 -8.61 11.41
CA ASN A 108 -9.94 -9.50 12.33
C ASN A 108 -11.38 -9.71 11.83
N ARG A 109 -11.67 -10.90 11.32
CA ARG A 109 -12.99 -11.27 10.80
C ARG A 109 -13.79 -12.17 11.75
N GLY A 110 -13.40 -12.19 13.03
CA GLY A 110 -14.04 -12.98 14.08
C GLY A 110 -13.46 -14.39 14.17
N ASP A 111 -13.74 -15.23 13.22
CA ASP A 111 -13.31 -16.65 13.18
C ASP A 111 -11.93 -16.86 12.54
N HIS A 112 -11.36 -15.82 11.90
CA HIS A 112 -10.05 -15.88 11.25
C HIS A 112 -9.39 -14.51 11.15
N LEU A 113 -8.09 -14.50 10.91
CA LEU A 113 -7.34 -13.33 10.44
C LEU A 113 -7.24 -13.40 8.91
N PHE A 114 -7.68 -12.37 8.21
CA PHE A 114 -7.51 -12.23 6.77
C PHE A 114 -6.34 -11.33 6.48
N VAL A 115 -5.41 -11.76 5.63
CA VAL A 115 -4.17 -11.06 5.31
C VAL A 115 -4.08 -10.80 3.81
N VAL A 116 -3.69 -9.58 3.43
CA VAL A 116 -3.39 -9.19 2.04
C VAL A 116 -1.93 -8.77 1.97
N VAL A 117 -1.18 -9.39 1.06
CA VAL A 117 0.27 -9.19 0.87
C VAL A 117 0.59 -8.74 -0.55
N ASN A 118 1.73 -8.10 -0.75
CA ASN A 118 2.15 -7.60 -2.06
C ASN A 118 2.39 -8.73 -3.06
N ALA A 119 2.03 -8.47 -4.32
CA ALA A 119 2.08 -9.46 -5.40
C ALA A 119 3.47 -10.07 -5.61
N ALA A 120 4.52 -9.25 -5.53
CA ALA A 120 5.90 -9.70 -5.71
C ALA A 120 6.41 -10.55 -4.53
N CYS A 121 5.88 -10.33 -3.31
CA CYS A 121 6.31 -10.98 -2.08
C CYS A 121 5.46 -12.17 -1.70
N LYS A 122 4.25 -12.33 -2.27
CA LYS A 122 3.22 -13.26 -1.78
C LYS A 122 3.67 -14.71 -1.60
N GLU A 123 4.49 -15.25 -2.50
CA GLU A 123 4.97 -16.63 -2.38
C GLU A 123 5.92 -16.77 -1.18
N ALA A 124 6.80 -15.79 -0.97
CA ALA A 124 7.72 -15.76 0.18
C ALA A 124 6.95 -15.55 1.50
N ASP A 125 5.95 -14.67 1.50
CA ASP A 125 5.14 -14.38 2.68
C ASP A 125 4.26 -15.56 3.08
N ILE A 126 3.64 -16.23 2.11
CA ILE A 126 2.88 -17.47 2.37
C ILE A 126 3.82 -18.55 2.95
N ALA A 127 5.00 -18.74 2.35
CA ALA A 127 5.97 -19.69 2.86
C ALA A 127 6.44 -19.36 4.27
N ARG A 128 6.68 -18.07 4.57
CA ARG A 128 7.02 -17.56 5.91
C ARG A 128 5.92 -17.85 6.93
N MET A 129 4.68 -17.50 6.60
CA MET A 129 3.53 -17.77 7.47
C MET A 129 3.36 -19.26 7.72
N THR A 130 3.45 -20.09 6.67
CA THR A 130 3.34 -21.54 6.78
C THR A 130 4.44 -22.12 7.69
N ALA A 131 5.69 -21.76 7.46
CA ALA A 131 6.80 -22.26 8.25
C ALA A 131 6.76 -21.88 9.72
N ALA A 132 6.21 -20.71 10.05
CA ALA A 132 6.20 -20.18 11.40
C ALA A 132 4.91 -20.52 12.18
N LEU A 133 3.80 -20.79 11.51
CA LEU A 133 2.48 -20.87 12.12
C LEU A 133 1.88 -22.27 12.11
N GLU A 134 2.18 -23.10 11.10
CA GLU A 134 1.66 -24.47 11.05
C GLU A 134 2.45 -25.42 11.98
N PRO A 135 1.80 -26.46 12.52
CA PRO A 135 0.39 -26.87 12.28
C PRO A 135 -0.64 -26.18 13.17
N GLU A 136 -0.25 -25.37 14.17
CA GLU A 136 -1.17 -24.79 15.16
C GLU A 136 -2.16 -23.79 14.54
N ILE A 137 -1.69 -23.01 13.57
CA ILE A 137 -2.49 -22.06 12.80
C ILE A 137 -2.43 -22.48 11.33
N LYS A 138 -3.59 -22.80 10.77
CA LYS A 138 -3.69 -23.18 9.36
C LYS A 138 -3.52 -21.95 8.47
N VAL A 139 -2.62 -22.03 7.50
CA VAL A 139 -2.38 -20.99 6.50
C VAL A 139 -3.07 -21.38 5.20
N GLU A 140 -4.09 -20.63 4.81
CA GLU A 140 -4.96 -20.95 3.66
C GLU A 140 -4.84 -19.85 2.58
N PRO A 141 -4.01 -20.02 1.53
CA PRO A 141 -3.99 -19.10 0.40
C PRO A 141 -5.35 -19.09 -0.32
N VAL A 142 -5.88 -17.90 -0.58
CA VAL A 142 -7.16 -17.70 -1.25
C VAL A 142 -6.93 -17.51 -2.74
N THR A 143 -7.25 -18.53 -3.55
CA THR A 143 -7.00 -18.53 -5.02
C THR A 143 -8.26 -18.33 -5.86
N GLY A 144 -9.43 -18.46 -5.25
CA GLY A 144 -10.74 -18.41 -5.95
C GLY A 144 -11.40 -17.02 -5.94
N ARG A 145 -10.66 -15.96 -5.59
CA ARG A 145 -11.20 -14.60 -5.44
C ARG A 145 -10.33 -13.57 -6.10
N ALA A 146 -10.95 -12.66 -6.84
CA ALA A 146 -10.36 -11.42 -7.29
C ALA A 146 -10.29 -10.41 -6.13
N LEU A 147 -9.43 -9.41 -6.26
CA LEU A 147 -9.40 -8.24 -5.39
C LEU A 147 -9.47 -7.00 -6.26
N VAL A 148 -10.46 -6.15 -6.01
CA VAL A 148 -10.61 -4.87 -6.71
C VAL A 148 -10.66 -3.72 -5.72
N ALA A 149 -10.18 -2.55 -6.11
CA ALA A 149 -10.28 -1.35 -5.31
C ALA A 149 -11.14 -0.30 -6.01
N LEU A 150 -12.10 0.28 -5.31
CA LEU A 150 -12.93 1.40 -5.77
C LEU A 150 -12.60 2.62 -4.91
N GLN A 151 -11.99 3.64 -5.50
CA GLN A 151 -11.37 4.75 -4.78
C GLN A 151 -11.82 6.09 -5.31
N GLY A 152 -12.06 7.05 -4.43
CA GLY A 152 -12.44 8.40 -4.76
C GLY A 152 -13.73 8.86 -4.07
N PRO A 153 -14.06 10.15 -4.10
CA PRO A 153 -15.21 10.73 -3.38
C PRO A 153 -16.58 10.16 -3.80
N ALA A 154 -16.73 9.62 -5.02
CA ALA A 154 -17.95 8.96 -5.47
C ALA A 154 -18.00 7.46 -5.20
N ALA A 155 -16.94 6.86 -4.65
CA ALA A 155 -16.85 5.41 -4.43
C ALA A 155 -17.96 4.89 -3.48
N GLU A 156 -18.29 5.63 -2.42
CA GLU A 156 -19.35 5.26 -1.48
C GLU A 156 -20.71 5.16 -2.19
N ALA A 157 -21.08 6.16 -2.95
CA ALA A 157 -22.38 6.19 -3.63
C ALA A 157 -22.48 5.08 -4.70
N ALA A 158 -21.41 4.88 -5.46
CA ALA A 158 -21.38 3.85 -6.51
C ALA A 158 -21.48 2.43 -5.93
N LEU A 159 -20.77 2.15 -4.83
CA LEU A 159 -20.80 0.82 -4.22
C LEU A 159 -22.09 0.59 -3.41
N GLU A 160 -22.57 1.59 -2.67
CA GLU A 160 -23.81 1.48 -1.88
C GLU A 160 -25.03 1.15 -2.75
N ALA A 161 -25.06 1.64 -3.99
CA ALA A 161 -26.13 1.32 -4.95
C ALA A 161 -26.19 -0.16 -5.32
N LEU A 162 -25.07 -0.87 -5.28
CA LEU A 162 -24.95 -2.29 -5.60
C LEU A 162 -24.91 -3.20 -4.37
N VAL A 163 -24.30 -2.70 -3.30
CA VAL A 163 -24.00 -3.43 -2.06
C VAL A 163 -24.43 -2.56 -0.87
N PRO A 164 -25.72 -2.56 -0.51
CA PRO A 164 -26.25 -1.75 0.60
C PRO A 164 -25.54 -2.08 1.91
N GLY A 165 -25.21 -1.05 2.68
CA GLY A 165 -24.57 -1.15 3.99
C GLY A 165 -23.10 -0.73 3.99
N VAL A 166 -22.46 -0.54 2.83
CA VAL A 166 -21.07 -0.07 2.79
C VAL A 166 -20.92 1.37 3.27
N ALA A 167 -21.97 2.20 3.11
CA ALA A 167 -21.97 3.57 3.59
C ALA A 167 -21.87 3.70 5.12
N ALA A 168 -22.25 2.67 5.88
CA ALA A 168 -22.11 2.65 7.35
C ALA A 168 -20.65 2.42 7.80
N MET A 169 -19.81 1.86 6.95
CA MET A 169 -18.40 1.57 7.27
C MET A 169 -17.59 2.86 7.41
N LYS A 170 -16.59 2.82 8.27
CA LYS A 170 -15.57 3.86 8.47
C LYS A 170 -14.20 3.38 8.03
N PHE A 171 -13.25 4.28 7.89
CA PHE A 171 -11.88 3.93 7.54
C PHE A 171 -11.31 2.83 8.45
N MET A 172 -10.76 1.81 7.84
CA MET A 172 -10.25 0.56 8.45
C MET A 172 -11.34 -0.38 8.99
N ASP A 173 -12.62 -0.16 8.72
CA ASP A 173 -13.64 -1.19 8.94
C ASP A 173 -13.56 -2.27 7.88
N VAL A 174 -13.93 -3.50 8.27
CA VAL A 174 -14.16 -4.62 7.37
C VAL A 174 -15.54 -5.21 7.60
N ALA A 175 -16.17 -5.63 6.51
CA ALA A 175 -17.50 -6.24 6.54
C ALA A 175 -17.59 -7.40 5.54
N THR A 176 -18.52 -8.31 5.82
CA THR A 176 -18.98 -9.33 4.87
C THR A 176 -20.37 -8.92 4.42
N LEU A 177 -20.53 -8.65 3.13
CA LEU A 177 -21.79 -8.23 2.51
C LEU A 177 -22.04 -9.07 1.27
N GLU A 178 -23.24 -8.96 0.67
CA GLU A 178 -23.63 -9.76 -0.49
C GLU A 178 -23.81 -8.92 -1.75
N TYR A 179 -23.42 -9.50 -2.89
CA TYR A 179 -23.71 -8.99 -4.22
C TYR A 179 -24.07 -10.14 -5.15
N ALA A 180 -25.23 -10.07 -5.80
CA ALA A 180 -25.72 -11.08 -6.75
C ALA A 180 -25.67 -12.53 -6.20
N GLY A 181 -25.98 -12.70 -4.91
CA GLY A 181 -25.95 -13.99 -4.21
C GLY A 181 -24.55 -14.50 -3.85
N ALA A 182 -23.52 -13.68 -4.04
CA ALA A 182 -22.14 -14.00 -3.67
C ALA A 182 -21.68 -13.16 -2.48
N GLU A 183 -20.91 -13.78 -1.60
CA GLU A 183 -20.32 -13.13 -0.45
C GLU A 183 -19.10 -12.29 -0.86
N LEU A 184 -19.10 -11.02 -0.51
CA LEU A 184 -17.98 -10.08 -0.65
C LEU A 184 -17.32 -9.84 0.69
N TRP A 185 -15.98 -9.81 0.70
CA TRP A 185 -15.21 -9.33 1.83
C TRP A 185 -14.69 -7.93 1.53
N ILE A 186 -15.25 -6.95 2.22
CA ILE A 186 -15.04 -5.54 1.92
C ILE A 186 -14.25 -4.91 3.06
N SER A 187 -13.26 -4.10 2.72
CA SER A 187 -12.60 -3.18 3.64
C SER A 187 -12.75 -1.74 3.16
N ARG A 188 -12.94 -0.79 4.08
CA ARG A 188 -12.91 0.64 3.75
C ARG A 188 -11.50 1.15 3.90
N SER A 189 -10.74 1.06 2.83
CA SER A 189 -9.31 1.36 2.76
C SER A 189 -8.87 1.55 1.32
N GLY A 190 -7.61 1.84 1.11
CA GLY A 190 -7.03 1.93 -0.23
C GLY A 190 -5.63 2.50 -0.25
N TYR A 191 -5.10 2.67 -1.46
CA TYR A 191 -3.72 3.05 -1.73
C TYR A 191 -3.63 4.32 -2.59
N THR A 192 -4.55 5.26 -2.38
CA THR A 192 -4.67 6.47 -3.20
C THR A 192 -4.62 7.77 -2.40
N GLY A 193 -4.84 7.69 -1.09
CA GLY A 193 -5.10 8.85 -0.24
C GLY A 193 -6.56 9.33 -0.29
N GLU A 194 -7.36 8.81 -1.22
CA GLU A 194 -8.81 9.03 -1.24
C GLU A 194 -9.54 7.98 -0.40
N ASP A 195 -10.76 8.30 -0.02
CA ASP A 195 -11.69 7.35 0.57
C ASP A 195 -12.10 6.29 -0.46
N GLY A 196 -12.49 5.11 0.01
CA GLY A 196 -12.90 4.03 -0.87
C GLY A 196 -12.80 2.67 -0.23
N TYR A 197 -12.92 1.65 -1.07
CA TYR A 197 -13.04 0.26 -0.65
C TYR A 197 -12.09 -0.64 -1.40
N GLU A 198 -11.66 -1.72 -0.74
CA GLU A 198 -11.04 -2.89 -1.36
C GLU A 198 -11.99 -4.08 -1.17
N ILE A 199 -12.28 -4.79 -2.26
CA ILE A 199 -13.36 -5.76 -2.34
C ILE A 199 -12.79 -7.09 -2.83
N SER A 200 -12.71 -8.08 -1.94
CA SER A 200 -12.45 -9.46 -2.32
C SER A 200 -13.76 -10.09 -2.80
N VAL A 201 -13.78 -10.55 -4.03
CA VAL A 201 -14.96 -11.04 -4.73
C VAL A 201 -14.68 -12.41 -5.37
N PRO A 202 -15.58 -13.41 -5.28
CA PRO A 202 -15.39 -14.67 -5.98
C PRO A 202 -15.16 -14.47 -7.48
N ASN A 203 -14.20 -15.19 -8.06
CA ASN A 203 -13.81 -15.05 -9.47
C ASN A 203 -15.03 -15.13 -10.41
N ALA A 204 -16.00 -16.00 -10.09
CA ALA A 204 -17.18 -16.21 -10.93
C ALA A 204 -18.09 -14.98 -11.09
N VAL A 205 -18.02 -14.01 -10.16
CA VAL A 205 -18.85 -12.80 -10.20
C VAL A 205 -18.01 -11.51 -10.29
N ALA A 206 -16.69 -11.63 -10.35
CA ALA A 206 -15.77 -10.50 -10.35
C ALA A 206 -15.98 -9.58 -11.57
N GLU A 207 -16.11 -10.15 -12.76
CA GLU A 207 -16.34 -9.38 -13.98
C GLU A 207 -17.72 -8.70 -13.97
N ASN A 208 -18.75 -9.39 -13.45
CA ASN A 208 -20.08 -8.82 -13.32
C ASN A 208 -20.08 -7.62 -12.38
N LEU A 209 -19.44 -7.74 -11.20
CA LEU A 209 -19.30 -6.63 -10.26
C LEU A 209 -18.55 -5.45 -10.90
N ALA A 210 -17.42 -5.73 -11.56
CA ALA A 210 -16.63 -4.68 -12.20
C ALA A 210 -17.43 -3.95 -13.29
N LYS A 211 -18.17 -4.67 -14.15
CA LYS A 211 -19.05 -4.08 -15.17
C LYS A 211 -20.16 -3.23 -14.55
N SER A 212 -20.84 -3.73 -13.51
CA SER A 212 -21.91 -2.98 -12.84
C SER A 212 -21.39 -1.71 -12.16
N LEU A 213 -20.15 -1.73 -11.61
CA LEU A 213 -19.51 -0.51 -11.08
C LEU A 213 -19.19 0.47 -12.20
N LEU A 214 -18.69 0.02 -13.34
CA LEU A 214 -18.35 0.84 -14.52
C LEU A 214 -19.60 1.41 -15.24
N GLU A 215 -20.79 0.88 -15.01
CA GLU A 215 -22.06 1.48 -15.48
C GLU A 215 -22.41 2.77 -14.72
N HIS A 216 -21.84 2.97 -13.52
CA HIS A 216 -22.05 4.21 -12.78
C HIS A 216 -21.32 5.38 -13.47
N PRO A 217 -21.97 6.52 -13.73
CA PRO A 217 -21.41 7.62 -14.55
C PRO A 217 -20.16 8.27 -13.98
N ASP A 218 -19.88 8.07 -12.71
CA ASP A 218 -18.70 8.62 -12.03
C ASP A 218 -17.58 7.58 -11.83
N VAL A 219 -17.71 6.37 -12.35
CA VAL A 219 -16.70 5.32 -12.20
C VAL A 219 -15.98 5.07 -13.52
N GLU A 220 -14.66 5.14 -13.50
CA GLU A 220 -13.78 4.81 -14.62
C GLU A 220 -12.79 3.69 -14.22
N ALA A 221 -12.39 2.90 -15.22
CA ALA A 221 -11.31 1.92 -15.01
C ALA A 221 -9.95 2.61 -14.96
N ILE A 222 -9.14 2.27 -13.97
CA ILE A 222 -7.88 2.96 -13.65
C ILE A 222 -6.72 1.97 -13.66
N GLY A 223 -5.64 2.32 -14.36
CA GLY A 223 -4.45 1.50 -14.47
C GLY A 223 -3.38 1.76 -13.42
N LEU A 224 -2.33 0.91 -13.44
CA LEU A 224 -1.20 0.98 -12.50
C LEU A 224 -0.44 2.30 -12.56
N GLY A 225 -0.40 2.98 -13.70
CA GLY A 225 0.30 4.26 -13.83
C GLY A 225 -0.35 5.37 -13.00
N ALA A 226 -1.69 5.44 -12.97
CA ALA A 226 -2.40 6.37 -12.11
C ALA A 226 -2.36 5.92 -10.64
N ARG A 227 -2.44 4.59 -10.35
CA ARG A 227 -2.25 4.05 -9.01
C ARG A 227 -0.91 4.50 -8.41
N ASP A 228 0.18 4.46 -9.19
CA ASP A 228 1.51 4.90 -8.73
C ASP A 228 1.56 6.40 -8.44
N SER A 229 1.02 7.25 -9.32
CA SER A 229 1.02 8.69 -9.07
C SER A 229 0.11 9.10 -7.90
N LEU A 230 -1.03 8.41 -7.69
CA LEU A 230 -1.95 8.64 -6.57
C LEU A 230 -1.30 8.28 -5.23
N ARG A 231 -0.68 7.08 -5.12
CA ARG A 231 0.00 6.67 -3.89
C ARG A 231 1.18 7.58 -3.56
N LEU A 232 1.94 8.03 -4.58
CA LEU A 232 3.07 8.94 -4.42
C LEU A 232 2.61 10.28 -3.82
N GLU A 233 1.54 10.88 -4.35
CA GLU A 233 0.94 12.09 -3.76
C GLU A 233 0.39 11.85 -2.35
N GLY A 234 -0.14 10.65 -2.09
CA GLY A 234 -0.59 10.20 -0.78
C GLY A 234 0.56 9.91 0.20
N GLY A 235 1.81 9.97 -0.23
CA GLY A 235 2.98 9.70 0.61
C GLY A 235 3.09 8.23 1.06
N LEU A 236 2.45 7.30 0.34
CA LEU A 236 2.39 5.88 0.65
C LEU A 236 3.59 5.16 0.04
N CYS A 237 4.22 4.30 0.83
CA CYS A 237 5.38 3.52 0.39
C CYS A 237 5.01 2.51 -0.70
N LEU A 238 5.95 2.27 -1.61
CA LEU A 238 5.92 1.14 -2.53
C LEU A 238 7.04 0.18 -2.14
N TYR A 239 6.67 -1.06 -1.81
CA TYR A 239 7.64 -2.10 -1.48
C TYR A 239 8.58 -2.39 -2.66
N GLY A 240 9.86 -2.60 -2.36
CA GLY A 240 10.92 -2.76 -3.35
C GLY A 240 11.49 -1.44 -3.89
N HIS A 241 10.91 -0.29 -3.51
CA HIS A 241 11.37 1.05 -3.88
C HIS A 241 11.58 1.94 -2.64
N ASP A 242 10.51 2.26 -1.91
CA ASP A 242 10.58 3.12 -0.72
C ASP A 242 10.91 2.35 0.56
N ILE A 243 10.62 1.07 0.60
CA ILE A 243 10.90 0.14 1.70
C ILE A 243 11.39 -1.19 1.14
N ASP A 244 12.32 -1.79 1.84
CA ASP A 244 13.01 -3.02 1.47
C ASP A 244 13.61 -3.72 2.70
N THR A 245 14.36 -4.82 2.47
CA THR A 245 15.00 -5.63 3.50
C THR A 245 16.13 -4.94 4.27
N GLU A 246 16.59 -3.76 3.84
CA GLU A 246 17.62 -2.95 4.50
C GLU A 246 17.05 -1.73 5.22
N THR A 247 15.77 -1.43 5.00
CA THR A 247 15.09 -0.25 5.54
C THR A 247 14.28 -0.61 6.78
N ARG A 248 14.57 0.06 7.90
CA ARG A 248 13.85 -0.16 9.17
C ARG A 248 12.61 0.75 9.28
N PRO A 249 11.58 0.33 10.06
CA PRO A 249 10.31 1.05 10.15
C PRO A 249 10.42 2.53 10.57
N PHE A 250 11.36 2.87 11.46
CA PHE A 250 11.54 4.26 11.90
C PHE A 250 12.27 5.12 10.86
N GLU A 251 13.16 4.54 10.07
CA GLU A 251 13.75 5.20 8.91
C GLU A 251 12.67 5.54 7.88
N ALA A 252 11.77 4.59 7.60
CA ALA A 252 10.66 4.72 6.66
C ALA A 252 9.52 5.63 7.16
N THR A 253 9.64 6.20 8.38
CA THR A 253 8.56 6.95 9.05
C THR A 253 7.27 6.13 9.27
N LEU A 254 7.41 4.79 9.38
CA LEU A 254 6.33 3.84 9.64
C LEU A 254 6.24 3.42 11.12
N GLY A 255 7.01 4.02 11.99
CA GLY A 255 7.01 3.72 13.43
C GLY A 255 5.63 3.87 14.10
N TRP A 256 4.70 4.65 13.51
CA TRP A 256 3.32 4.76 13.97
C TRP A 256 2.56 3.43 13.92
N ALA A 257 2.95 2.52 13.02
CA ALA A 257 2.32 1.21 12.86
C ALA A 257 2.66 0.25 14.01
N ILE A 258 3.73 0.51 14.76
CA ILE A 258 4.13 -0.28 15.94
C ILE A 258 3.47 0.33 17.17
N GLN A 259 2.41 -0.33 17.69
CA GLN A 259 1.65 0.17 18.84
C GLN A 259 2.49 0.13 20.12
N LYS A 260 2.14 1.00 21.08
CA LYS A 260 2.89 1.13 22.34
C LYS A 260 3.04 -0.19 23.10
N VAL A 261 2.03 -1.06 23.04
CA VAL A 261 2.05 -2.38 23.71
C VAL A 261 3.13 -3.31 23.19
N ARG A 262 3.62 -3.08 21.95
CA ARG A 262 4.68 -3.86 21.27
C ARG A 262 6.06 -3.21 21.38
N ARG A 263 6.16 -1.96 21.86
CA ARG A 263 7.41 -1.22 22.07
C ARG A 263 8.04 -1.56 23.40
N PRO A 264 9.30 -1.15 23.69
CA PRO A 264 9.89 -1.27 25.03
C PRO A 264 8.93 -0.74 26.10
N ASP A 265 8.91 -1.41 27.26
CA ASP A 265 7.99 -1.16 28.38
C ASP A 265 6.51 -1.51 28.12
N GLY A 266 6.15 -1.95 26.93
CA GLY A 266 4.83 -2.47 26.61
C GLY A 266 4.62 -3.90 27.14
N ALA A 267 3.37 -4.26 27.46
CA ALA A 267 3.02 -5.57 28.02
C ALA A 267 3.38 -6.76 27.11
N ARG A 268 3.55 -6.52 25.80
CA ARG A 268 3.97 -7.51 24.80
C ARG A 268 5.11 -6.96 23.93
N ALA A 269 6.10 -6.36 24.60
CA ALA A 269 7.25 -5.77 23.93
C ALA A 269 8.08 -6.82 23.19
N GLY A 270 8.50 -6.51 21.95
CA GLY A 270 9.37 -7.38 21.15
C GLY A 270 8.73 -8.70 20.75
N GLY A 271 9.55 -9.75 20.65
CA GLY A 271 9.10 -11.10 20.29
C GLY A 271 8.77 -11.26 18.80
N PHE A 272 9.26 -10.38 17.95
CA PHE A 272 9.22 -10.42 16.49
C PHE A 272 10.63 -10.22 15.89
N PRO A 273 10.89 -10.60 14.65
CA PRO A 273 12.21 -10.47 14.04
C PRO A 273 12.71 -9.02 14.04
N GLY A 274 13.97 -8.81 14.44
CA GLY A 274 14.64 -7.51 14.43
C GLY A 274 14.18 -6.50 15.49
N ALA A 275 13.47 -6.95 16.55
CA ALA A 275 12.92 -6.06 17.55
C ALA A 275 13.98 -5.11 18.16
N ASP A 276 15.16 -5.63 18.55
CA ASP A 276 16.22 -4.83 19.17
C ASP A 276 16.77 -3.76 18.20
N ALA A 277 16.98 -4.13 16.94
CA ALA A 277 17.46 -3.21 15.90
C ALA A 277 16.42 -2.10 15.61
N ILE A 278 15.13 -2.47 15.55
CA ILE A 278 14.03 -1.51 15.36
C ILE A 278 13.92 -0.58 16.57
N PHE A 279 14.05 -1.11 17.78
CA PHE A 279 13.95 -0.30 19.00
C PHE A 279 15.13 0.64 19.20
N ALA A 280 16.31 0.34 18.65
CA ALA A 280 17.45 1.26 18.66
C ALA A 280 17.17 2.58 17.94
N ASP A 281 16.27 2.60 16.96
CA ASP A 281 15.86 3.80 16.22
C ASP A 281 14.80 4.66 16.94
N LEU A 282 14.24 4.17 18.04
CA LEU A 282 13.24 4.92 18.82
C LEU A 282 13.82 6.26 19.33
N GLY A 283 12.94 7.24 19.53
CA GLY A 283 13.33 8.54 20.05
C GLY A 283 14.00 9.46 19.00
N GLY A 284 13.99 9.07 17.74
CA GLY A 284 14.57 9.86 16.65
C GLY A 284 16.01 9.47 16.33
N ASN A 285 16.47 8.32 16.80
CA ASN A 285 17.85 7.83 16.62
C ASN A 285 18.08 7.18 15.22
N ALA A 286 17.06 7.05 14.39
CA ALA A 286 17.22 6.55 13.03
C ALA A 286 18.23 7.41 12.24
N PRO A 287 19.25 6.82 11.59
CA PRO A 287 20.34 7.56 10.95
C PRO A 287 19.89 8.33 9.70
N ARG A 288 18.81 7.88 9.08
CA ARG A 288 18.17 8.49 7.91
C ARG A 288 16.66 8.51 8.07
N LYS A 289 15.99 9.34 7.28
CA LYS A 289 14.51 9.41 7.28
C LYS A 289 13.98 9.53 5.87
N ARG A 290 12.89 8.82 5.61
CA ARG A 290 12.07 9.03 4.43
C ARG A 290 11.35 10.37 4.54
N VAL A 291 11.47 11.19 3.49
CA VAL A 291 10.88 12.52 3.39
C VAL A 291 10.17 12.72 2.06
N GLY A 292 9.22 13.63 2.04
CA GLY A 292 8.70 14.19 0.79
C GLY A 292 9.72 15.19 0.20
N LEU A 293 9.77 15.26 -1.11
CA LEU A 293 10.72 16.08 -1.86
C LEU A 293 9.98 16.80 -2.99
N LYS A 294 10.18 18.10 -3.10
CA LYS A 294 9.68 18.94 -4.19
C LYS A 294 10.85 19.49 -5.01
N PRO A 295 11.20 18.86 -6.14
CA PRO A 295 12.19 19.38 -7.05
C PRO A 295 11.75 20.73 -7.65
N GLU A 296 12.68 21.68 -7.80
CA GLU A 296 12.40 22.91 -8.53
C GLU A 296 12.29 22.66 -10.05
N GLY A 297 11.43 23.46 -10.71
CA GLY A 297 11.19 23.37 -12.14
C GLY A 297 10.12 22.34 -12.52
N ARG A 298 10.21 21.78 -13.75
CA ARG A 298 9.18 20.88 -14.30
C ARG A 298 9.63 19.43 -14.47
N ALA A 299 10.94 19.18 -14.41
CA ALA A 299 11.49 17.85 -14.64
C ALA A 299 11.35 16.99 -13.38
N PRO A 300 10.64 15.86 -13.42
CA PRO A 300 10.59 14.95 -12.28
C PRO A 300 11.96 14.29 -12.05
N MET A 301 12.29 14.13 -10.79
CA MET A 301 13.42 13.31 -10.37
C MET A 301 12.91 11.90 -10.09
N ARG A 302 13.51 10.91 -10.72
CA ARG A 302 13.13 9.50 -10.61
C ARG A 302 13.94 8.79 -9.54
N GLU A 303 13.57 7.56 -9.24
CA GLU A 303 14.33 6.65 -8.40
C GLU A 303 15.82 6.63 -8.80
N GLY A 304 16.72 6.54 -7.78
CA GLY A 304 18.15 6.51 -7.94
C GLY A 304 18.82 7.88 -8.07
N VAL A 305 18.07 8.98 -8.14
CA VAL A 305 18.67 10.34 -8.11
C VAL A 305 19.32 10.57 -6.76
N VAL A 306 20.63 10.87 -6.79
CA VAL A 306 21.43 11.12 -5.59
C VAL A 306 21.16 12.53 -5.05
N LEU A 307 21.08 12.65 -3.73
CA LEU A 307 20.79 13.88 -3.01
C LEU A 307 22.06 14.41 -2.29
N TYR A 308 22.22 15.72 -2.28
CA TYR A 308 23.36 16.44 -1.70
C TYR A 308 22.89 17.62 -0.84
N ALA A 309 23.67 17.97 0.17
CA ALA A 309 23.39 19.15 1.00
C ALA A 309 23.70 20.48 0.29
N THR A 310 24.60 20.47 -0.68
CA THR A 310 25.14 21.69 -1.32
C THR A 310 25.04 21.62 -2.84
N SER A 311 25.00 22.79 -3.49
CA SER A 311 24.94 22.89 -4.97
C SER A 311 26.21 22.39 -5.65
N GLU A 312 27.34 22.36 -4.95
CA GLU A 312 28.62 21.90 -5.46
C GLU A 312 29.40 21.17 -4.36
N GLY A 313 30.23 20.19 -4.75
CA GLY A 313 31.04 19.44 -3.78
C GLY A 313 30.19 18.62 -2.78
N GLY A 314 30.80 18.18 -1.68
CA GLY A 314 30.15 17.41 -0.62
C GLY A 314 29.86 15.96 -0.96
N ALA A 315 29.67 15.13 0.07
CA ALA A 315 29.25 13.74 -0.06
C ALA A 315 27.73 13.64 -0.27
N PRO A 316 27.24 12.54 -0.87
CA PRO A 316 25.82 12.22 -0.89
C PRO A 316 25.20 12.17 0.52
N ILE A 317 24.01 12.74 0.66
CA ILE A 317 23.23 12.71 1.90
C ILE A 317 22.00 11.79 1.79
N GLY A 318 21.74 11.26 0.61
CA GLY A 318 20.56 10.42 0.39
C GLY A 318 20.28 10.10 -1.07
N THR A 319 19.11 9.49 -1.29
CA THR A 319 18.67 9.05 -2.62
C THR A 319 17.15 9.12 -2.73
N ILE A 320 16.64 9.44 -3.91
CA ILE A 320 15.22 9.35 -4.25
C ILE A 320 14.85 7.88 -4.50
N THR A 321 13.78 7.43 -3.88
CA THR A 321 13.23 6.07 -4.00
C THR A 321 11.99 6.00 -4.87
N SER A 322 11.20 7.06 -4.90
CA SER A 322 10.02 7.20 -5.78
C SER A 322 9.91 8.65 -6.28
N GLY A 323 9.56 8.84 -7.53
CA GLY A 323 9.41 10.19 -8.05
C GLY A 323 8.70 10.26 -9.39
N GLY A 324 7.91 11.31 -9.56
CA GLY A 324 7.10 11.50 -10.74
C GLY A 324 6.53 12.91 -10.85
N PHE A 325 5.62 13.08 -11.78
CA PHE A 325 4.76 14.25 -11.83
C PHE A 325 3.52 13.97 -10.98
N GLY A 326 3.16 14.88 -10.10
CA GLY A 326 1.93 14.81 -9.31
C GLY A 326 0.84 15.63 -10.00
N PRO A 327 -0.16 14.97 -10.63
CA PRO A 327 -1.21 15.68 -11.38
C PRO A 327 -2.06 16.61 -10.52
N THR A 328 -2.35 16.25 -9.26
CA THR A 328 -3.09 17.09 -8.32
C THR A 328 -2.23 18.24 -7.80
N VAL A 329 -0.95 17.96 -7.50
CA VAL A 329 0.03 18.96 -7.03
C VAL A 329 0.39 19.94 -8.16
N GLY A 330 0.27 19.53 -9.42
CA GLY A 330 0.62 20.32 -10.61
C GLY A 330 2.12 20.47 -10.84
N GLY A 331 2.94 19.57 -10.30
CA GLY A 331 4.40 19.64 -10.40
C GLY A 331 5.10 18.34 -10.03
N PRO A 332 6.46 18.33 -10.12
CA PRO A 332 7.24 17.16 -9.73
C PRO A 332 7.18 16.95 -8.23
N VAL A 333 6.99 15.70 -7.82
CA VAL A 333 7.06 15.25 -6.43
C VAL A 333 7.89 13.98 -6.35
N ALA A 334 8.55 13.77 -5.23
CA ALA A 334 9.33 12.57 -4.99
C ALA A 334 9.32 12.20 -3.50
N MET A 335 9.65 10.96 -3.21
CA MET A 335 10.03 10.49 -1.88
C MET A 335 11.45 9.94 -1.93
N GLY A 336 12.13 9.99 -0.82
CA GLY A 336 13.47 9.45 -0.71
C GLY A 336 13.97 9.51 0.71
N TYR A 337 15.17 9.00 0.91
CA TYR A 337 15.85 9.04 2.20
C TYR A 337 16.92 10.11 2.20
N VAL A 338 17.01 10.82 3.31
CA VAL A 338 18.10 11.73 3.62
C VAL A 338 18.63 11.44 5.01
N THR A 339 19.90 11.79 5.29
CA THR A 339 20.44 11.75 6.65
C THR A 339 19.55 12.54 7.59
N ALA A 340 19.41 12.09 8.84
CA ALA A 340 18.43 12.63 9.79
C ALA A 340 18.58 14.16 9.99
N GLU A 341 19.80 14.69 9.93
CA GLU A 341 20.10 16.12 10.07
C GLU A 341 19.52 16.98 8.92
N HIS A 342 19.29 16.40 7.74
CA HIS A 342 18.74 17.10 6.58
C HIS A 342 17.25 16.85 6.37
N ALA A 343 16.58 16.12 7.28
CA ALA A 343 15.18 15.71 7.13
C ALA A 343 14.15 16.76 7.60
N ALA A 344 14.58 17.93 8.07
CA ALA A 344 13.65 18.97 8.51
C ALA A 344 12.85 19.52 7.31
N ILE A 345 11.53 19.73 7.51
CA ILE A 345 10.67 20.35 6.49
C ILE A 345 11.22 21.73 6.12
N ASP A 346 11.09 22.10 4.85
CA ASP A 346 11.58 23.34 4.22
C ASP A 346 13.13 23.42 4.10
N THR A 347 13.86 22.35 4.47
CA THR A 347 15.29 22.27 4.17
C THR A 347 15.51 22.23 2.66
N GLN A 348 16.37 23.13 2.14
CA GLN A 348 16.82 23.08 0.76
C GLN A 348 18.01 22.12 0.64
N ILE A 349 17.89 21.17 -0.25
CA ILE A 349 18.92 20.20 -0.67
C ILE A 349 19.01 20.19 -2.19
N PHE A 350 19.84 19.33 -2.77
CA PHE A 350 20.03 19.28 -4.22
C PHE A 350 19.99 17.85 -4.73
N GLY A 351 19.24 17.62 -5.82
CA GLY A 351 19.22 16.36 -6.56
C GLY A 351 20.09 16.44 -7.81
N GLU A 352 20.88 15.41 -8.06
CA GLU A 352 21.73 15.37 -9.26
C GLU A 352 20.96 14.84 -10.46
N LEU A 353 20.61 15.71 -11.39
CA LEU A 353 19.90 15.37 -12.60
C LEU A 353 20.77 15.69 -13.82
N ARG A 354 21.17 14.68 -14.59
CA ARG A 354 22.01 14.82 -15.80
C ARG A 354 23.31 15.58 -15.54
N GLY A 355 23.98 15.29 -14.41
CA GLY A 355 25.24 15.92 -14.02
C GLY A 355 25.12 17.36 -13.53
N LYS A 356 23.90 17.83 -13.23
CA LYS A 356 23.65 19.14 -12.63
C LYS A 356 22.87 18.97 -11.35
N ARG A 357 23.23 19.72 -10.32
CA ARG A 357 22.47 19.78 -9.08
C ARG A 357 21.34 20.78 -9.20
N VAL A 358 20.13 20.31 -9.04
CA VAL A 358 18.88 21.06 -9.07
C VAL A 358 18.36 21.19 -7.64
N PRO A 359 17.93 22.37 -7.20
CA PRO A 359 17.38 22.55 -5.87
C PRO A 359 16.14 21.67 -5.65
N VAL A 360 16.02 21.13 -4.44
CA VAL A 360 14.91 20.31 -3.97
C VAL A 360 14.56 20.75 -2.57
N THR A 361 13.29 20.98 -2.29
CA THR A 361 12.83 21.31 -0.95
C THR A 361 12.28 20.06 -0.26
N VAL A 362 12.73 19.80 0.97
CA VAL A 362 12.14 18.77 1.83
C VAL A 362 10.73 19.18 2.20
N ALA A 363 9.75 18.33 1.92
CA ALA A 363 8.33 18.61 2.08
C ALA A 363 7.67 17.63 3.07
N LYS A 364 6.57 18.08 3.64
CA LYS A 364 5.69 17.22 4.46
C LYS A 364 5.00 16.18 3.57
N LEU A 365 4.86 14.96 4.09
CA LEU A 365 3.98 13.93 3.54
C LEU A 365 2.67 13.85 4.37
N PRO A 366 1.54 13.53 3.74
CA PRO A 366 1.34 13.41 2.30
C PRO A 366 1.40 14.75 1.56
N PHE A 367 1.63 14.73 0.23
CA PHE A 367 1.57 15.95 -0.60
C PHE A 367 0.14 16.44 -0.81
N VAL A 368 -0.81 15.50 -0.87
CA VAL A 368 -2.26 15.73 -0.92
C VAL A 368 -2.88 15.12 0.33
N ALA A 369 -3.67 15.91 1.05
CA ALA A 369 -4.31 15.45 2.29
C ALA A 369 -5.25 14.26 2.02
N ALA A 370 -5.23 13.27 2.91
CA ALA A 370 -6.12 12.12 2.81
C ALA A 370 -7.58 12.49 3.17
N ASN A 371 -8.54 11.91 2.42
CA ASN A 371 -9.98 12.18 2.53
C ASN A 371 -10.78 11.01 3.12
N PHE A 372 -10.20 10.23 4.03
CA PHE A 372 -10.84 9.06 4.62
C PHE A 372 -12.06 9.43 5.48
N LYS A 373 -13.15 8.67 5.36
CA LYS A 373 -14.33 8.76 6.25
C LYS A 373 -13.99 8.16 7.62
N ARG A 374 -13.97 9.00 8.66
CA ARG A 374 -13.64 8.64 10.05
C ARG A 374 -14.85 8.64 10.97
#